data_f8f37ee147c7cf414efee8656225d95a
#
_entry.id   f8f37ee147c7cf414efee8656225d95a
#
_cell.length_a   1.000
_cell.length_b   1.000
_cell.length_c   1.000
_cell.angle_alpha   90.00
_cell.angle_beta   90.00
_cell.angle_gamma   90.00
#
_symmetry.space_group_name_H-M   'P 1'
#
loop_
_entity.id
_entity.type
_entity.pdbx_description
1 polymer ?
#
loop_
_entity_poly.entity_id
_entity_poly.type
_entity_poly.pdbx_seq_one_letter_code
_entity_poly.pdbx_strand_id
1 'polypeptide(L)'
;LDKIDVLAMRYLPNTKIPCKYLVAELKKDAADNATIDQVLKYVDWVCSEYAYGDYEAVEACIIAAEYPENIAAYYSEVVQRYYTLGSHPVRNKQWNSLKLLRYSYAAGELSYVDVTPQNEMPD
;
A
#
# COMPACT_ATOMS: atom_id res chain seq x y z
N LEU A 1 4.00 0.34 -18.14
CA LEU A 1 3.47 0.15 -16.79
C LEU A 1 1.98 0.38 -16.75
N ASP A 2 1.25 -0.48 -16.05
CA ASP A 2 -0.19 -0.30 -15.88
C ASP A 2 -0.47 0.99 -15.09
N LYS A 3 -1.58 1.62 -15.41
CA LYS A 3 -1.94 2.88 -14.79
C LYS A 3 -2.52 2.65 -13.40
N ILE A 4 -2.01 3.35 -12.38
CA ILE A 4 -2.59 3.39 -11.04
C ILE A 4 -3.61 4.54 -10.97
N ASP A 5 -4.64 4.38 -10.14
CA ASP A 5 -5.70 5.39 -10.06
C ASP A 5 -5.23 6.67 -9.40
N VAL A 6 -4.51 6.56 -8.28
CA VAL A 6 -4.08 7.73 -7.51
C VAL A 6 -2.64 7.56 -7.08
N LEU A 7 -1.84 8.58 -7.35
CA LEU A 7 -0.54 8.77 -6.74
C LEU A 7 -0.55 10.13 -6.05
N ALA A 8 -0.45 10.13 -4.72
CA ALA A 8 -0.43 11.34 -3.93
C ALA A 8 0.93 11.53 -3.26
N MET A 9 1.29 12.76 -2.99
CA MET A 9 2.55 13.11 -2.35
C MET A 9 2.31 14.01 -1.15
N ARG A 10 3.06 13.77 -0.09
CA ARG A 10 3.12 14.66 1.06
C ARG A 10 4.45 15.38 1.03
N TYR A 11 4.43 16.68 1.29
CA TYR A 11 5.63 17.53 1.28
C TYR A 11 6.03 17.86 2.71
N LEU A 12 7.33 18.08 2.91
CA LEU A 12 7.82 18.69 4.15
C LEU A 12 7.18 20.07 4.31
N PRO A 13 6.78 20.45 5.55
CA PRO A 13 6.09 21.72 5.76
C PRO A 13 6.85 22.90 5.18
N ASN A 14 6.11 23.77 4.48
CA ASN A 14 6.62 24.99 3.85
C ASN A 14 7.69 24.77 2.78
N THR A 15 7.73 23.57 2.19
CA THR A 15 8.68 23.25 1.12
C THR A 15 7.95 22.57 -0.03
N LYS A 16 8.67 22.40 -1.15
CA LYS A 16 8.23 21.56 -2.28
C LYS A 16 8.98 20.22 -2.30
N ILE A 17 9.51 19.80 -1.15
CA ILE A 17 10.28 18.55 -1.02
C ILE A 17 9.33 17.43 -0.63
N PRO A 18 9.11 16.42 -1.50
CA PRO A 18 8.26 15.27 -1.15
C PRO A 18 8.92 14.43 -0.06
N CYS A 19 8.12 14.00 0.92
CA CYS A 19 8.61 13.13 2.01
C CYS A 19 7.83 11.82 2.13
N LYS A 20 6.63 11.75 1.56
CA LYS A 20 5.80 10.54 1.56
C LYS A 20 5.06 10.42 0.23
N TYR A 21 4.85 9.19 -0.18
CA TYR A 21 4.09 8.86 -1.39
C TYR A 21 2.97 7.89 -1.02
N LEU A 22 1.78 8.13 -1.55
CA LEU A 22 0.63 7.24 -1.39
C LEU A 22 0.21 6.72 -2.75
N VAL A 23 0.19 5.41 -2.89
CA VAL A 23 -0.33 4.71 -4.06
C VAL A 23 -1.70 4.14 -3.70
N ALA A 24 -2.74 4.51 -4.45
CA ALA A 24 -4.08 4.04 -4.16
C ALA A 24 -4.75 3.48 -5.41
N GLU A 25 -5.42 2.35 -5.25
CA GLU A 25 -6.23 1.71 -6.29
C GLU A 25 -7.69 1.67 -5.83
N LEU A 26 -8.58 2.13 -6.70
CA LEU A 26 -10.02 2.18 -6.41
C LEU A 26 -10.73 1.13 -7.27
N LYS A 27 -11.50 0.28 -6.63
CA LYS A 27 -12.34 -0.72 -7.30
C LYS A 27 -13.79 -0.48 -6.96
N LYS A 28 -14.60 -0.26 -7.96
CA LYS A 28 -16.03 -0.01 -7.78
C LYS A 28 -16.73 -1.20 -7.10
N ASP A 29 -16.37 -2.41 -7.51
CA ASP A 29 -17.00 -3.62 -6.99
C ASP A 29 -15.99 -4.41 -6.16
N ALA A 30 -15.40 -5.45 -6.71
CA ALA A 30 -14.52 -6.34 -5.97
C ALA A 30 -13.05 -6.14 -6.35
N ALA A 31 -12.18 -6.15 -5.38
CA ALA A 31 -10.75 -6.34 -5.59
C ALA A 31 -10.45 -7.84 -5.59
N ASP A 32 -9.33 -8.22 -6.20
CA ASP A 32 -8.85 -9.60 -6.24
C ASP A 32 -7.34 -9.65 -6.04
N ASN A 33 -6.79 -10.85 -6.14
CA ASN A 33 -5.34 -11.03 -5.97
C ASN A 33 -4.54 -10.22 -7.00
N ALA A 34 -5.05 -10.13 -8.22
CA ALA A 34 -4.40 -9.34 -9.27
C ALA A 34 -4.36 -7.84 -8.93
N THR A 35 -5.35 -7.35 -8.19
CA THR A 35 -5.35 -5.95 -7.71
C THR A 35 -4.18 -5.71 -6.77
N ILE A 36 -3.93 -6.64 -5.85
CA ILE A 36 -2.79 -6.57 -4.94
C ILE A 36 -1.49 -6.54 -5.74
N ASP A 37 -1.33 -7.45 -6.71
CA ASP A 37 -0.13 -7.51 -7.53
C ASP A 37 0.13 -6.20 -8.28
N GLN A 38 -0.92 -5.61 -8.83
CA GLN A 38 -0.81 -4.35 -9.56
C GLN A 38 -0.36 -3.20 -8.66
N VAL A 39 -0.94 -3.10 -7.47
CA VAL A 39 -0.58 -2.06 -6.51
C VAL A 39 0.87 -2.25 -6.04
N LEU A 40 1.27 -3.49 -5.76
CA LEU A 40 2.64 -3.77 -5.32
C LEU A 40 3.67 -3.45 -6.40
N LYS A 41 3.38 -3.74 -7.65
CA LYS A 41 4.23 -3.32 -8.77
C LYS A 41 4.43 -1.80 -8.76
N TYR A 42 3.35 -1.07 -8.53
CA TYR A 42 3.41 0.39 -8.51
C TYR A 42 4.18 0.90 -7.29
N VAL A 43 4.01 0.25 -6.14
CA VAL A 43 4.78 0.56 -4.93
C VAL A 43 6.28 0.40 -5.21
N ASP A 44 6.67 -0.71 -5.83
CA ASP A 44 8.08 -0.95 -6.17
C ASP A 44 8.60 0.11 -7.16
N TRP A 45 7.80 0.48 -8.13
CA TRP A 45 8.17 1.51 -9.11
C TRP A 45 8.33 2.89 -8.44
N VAL A 46 7.36 3.29 -7.61
CA VAL A 46 7.42 4.58 -6.88
C VAL A 46 8.63 4.61 -5.95
N CYS A 47 8.88 3.51 -5.25
CA CYS A 47 10.03 3.39 -4.36
C CYS A 47 11.33 3.62 -5.12
N SER A 48 11.49 2.97 -6.27
CA SER A 48 12.68 3.08 -7.11
C SER A 48 12.84 4.47 -7.73
N GLU A 49 11.75 5.02 -8.29
CA GLU A 49 11.83 6.26 -9.09
C GLU A 49 11.82 7.52 -8.24
N TYR A 50 11.11 7.52 -7.11
CA TYR A 50 10.89 8.72 -6.31
C TYR A 50 11.48 8.66 -4.91
N ALA A 51 11.52 7.51 -4.29
CA ALA A 51 11.91 7.35 -2.89
C ALA A 51 13.34 6.81 -2.72
N TYR A 52 14.09 6.66 -3.80
CA TYR A 52 15.49 6.22 -3.78
C TYR A 52 15.69 4.90 -3.04
N GLY A 53 14.74 3.99 -3.17
CA GLY A 53 14.80 2.67 -2.52
C GLY A 53 14.30 2.62 -1.09
N ASP A 54 13.82 3.74 -0.55
CA ASP A 54 13.32 3.80 0.81
C ASP A 54 11.82 3.50 0.86
N TYR A 55 11.46 2.25 1.14
CA TYR A 55 10.06 1.82 1.25
C TYR A 55 9.32 2.52 2.40
N GLU A 56 10.01 3.01 3.41
CA GLU A 56 9.36 3.72 4.51
C GLU A 56 8.63 4.98 4.03
N ALA A 57 9.06 5.56 2.92
CA ALA A 57 8.44 6.74 2.33
C ALA A 57 7.21 6.40 1.49
N VAL A 58 6.87 5.13 1.30
CA VAL A 58 5.78 4.71 0.42
C VAL A 58 4.68 4.04 1.24
N GLU A 59 3.46 4.50 1.07
CA GLU A 59 2.26 3.88 1.61
C GLU A 59 1.34 3.51 0.46
N ALA A 60 0.50 2.51 0.67
CA ALA A 60 -0.43 2.07 -0.36
C ALA A 60 -1.77 1.67 0.24
N CYS A 61 -2.83 1.79 -0.55
CA CYS A 61 -4.13 1.29 -0.16
C CYS A 61 -4.94 0.83 -1.37
N ILE A 62 -5.81 -0.11 -1.12
CA ILE A 62 -6.86 -0.52 -2.04
C ILE A 62 -8.18 -0.17 -1.38
N ILE A 63 -9.09 0.44 -2.13
CA ILE A 63 -10.44 0.74 -1.67
C ILE A 63 -11.41 0.01 -2.60
N ALA A 64 -12.15 -0.96 -2.06
CA ALA A 64 -13.05 -1.80 -2.81
C ALA A 64 -14.31 -2.10 -2.01
N ALA A 65 -15.39 -2.45 -2.70
CA ALA A 65 -16.64 -2.84 -2.03
C ALA A 65 -16.54 -4.24 -1.43
N GLU A 66 -15.78 -5.14 -2.06
CA GLU A 66 -15.67 -6.53 -1.65
C GLU A 66 -14.27 -7.06 -1.89
N TYR A 67 -13.90 -8.06 -1.09
CA TYR A 67 -12.65 -8.80 -1.23
C TYR A 67 -12.95 -10.30 -1.22
N PRO A 68 -12.19 -11.13 -1.96
CA PRO A 68 -12.38 -12.57 -1.92
C PRO A 68 -11.97 -13.15 -0.57
N GLU A 69 -12.55 -14.29 -0.22
CA GLU A 69 -12.28 -14.94 1.07
C GLU A 69 -10.80 -15.30 1.27
N ASN A 70 -10.10 -15.62 0.18
CA ASN A 70 -8.70 -16.03 0.25
C ASN A 70 -7.73 -14.83 0.25
N ILE A 71 -8.23 -13.60 0.30
CA ILE A 71 -7.38 -12.42 0.19
C ILE A 71 -6.36 -12.32 1.32
N ALA A 72 -6.73 -12.74 2.52
CA ALA A 72 -5.84 -12.66 3.68
C ALA A 72 -4.60 -13.55 3.51
N ALA A 73 -4.80 -14.78 3.02
CA ALA A 73 -3.69 -15.70 2.76
C ALA A 73 -2.76 -15.16 1.67
N TYR A 74 -3.35 -14.66 0.58
CA TYR A 74 -2.57 -14.11 -0.51
C TYR A 74 -1.81 -12.85 -0.08
N TYR A 75 -2.47 -11.96 0.64
CA TYR A 75 -1.86 -10.76 1.21
C TYR A 75 -0.62 -11.10 2.02
N SER A 76 -0.76 -12.07 2.95
CA SER A 76 0.34 -12.47 3.82
C SER A 76 1.51 -13.06 3.05
N GLU A 77 1.24 -13.68 1.90
CA GLU A 77 2.26 -14.29 1.06
C GLU A 77 3.07 -13.26 0.25
N VAL A 78 2.42 -12.21 -0.27
CA VAL A 78 3.02 -11.37 -1.32
C VAL A 78 3.33 -9.95 -0.90
N VAL A 79 2.73 -9.44 0.19
CA VAL A 79 2.78 -7.99 0.48
C VAL A 79 4.13 -7.56 1.04
N GLN A 80 4.87 -8.45 1.67
CA GLN A 80 6.08 -8.06 2.39
C GLN A 80 7.21 -7.65 1.44
N ARG A 81 7.88 -6.55 1.79
CA ARG A 81 9.11 -6.10 1.14
C ARG A 81 10.19 -5.95 2.20
N TYR A 82 11.40 -6.36 1.86
CA TYR A 82 12.55 -6.24 2.75
C TYR A 82 13.55 -5.28 2.13
N TYR A 83 14.09 -4.40 2.94
CA TYR A 83 15.07 -3.42 2.48
C TYR A 83 16.05 -3.11 3.60
N THR A 84 17.16 -2.47 3.25
CA THR A 84 18.18 -2.06 4.21
C THR A 84 18.20 -0.55 4.31
N LEU A 85 18.50 -0.06 5.51
CA LEU A 85 18.58 1.36 5.78
C LEU A 85 19.91 1.65 6.47
N GLY A 86 20.63 2.68 5.97
CA GLY A 86 21.89 3.11 6.54
C GLY A 86 23.06 2.21 6.16
N SER A 87 24.23 2.53 6.68
CA SER A 87 25.46 1.81 6.39
C SER A 87 26.35 1.58 7.61
N HIS A 88 26.07 2.24 8.74
CA HIS A 88 26.90 2.15 9.95
C HIS A 88 26.05 2.18 11.23
N PRO A 89 25.37 1.12 11.61
CA PRO A 89 25.22 -0.20 10.97
C PRO A 89 24.12 -0.22 9.90
N VAL A 90 24.19 -1.19 9.02
CA VAL A 90 23.09 -1.53 8.12
C VAL A 90 21.95 -2.11 8.93
N ARG A 91 20.75 -1.59 8.74
CA ARG A 91 19.54 -2.07 9.40
C ARG A 91 18.63 -2.76 8.39
N ASN A 92 18.15 -3.93 8.73
CA ASN A 92 17.16 -4.64 7.95
C ASN A 92 15.77 -4.12 8.34
N LYS A 93 14.98 -3.77 7.35
CA LYS A 93 13.62 -3.27 7.52
C LYS A 93 12.65 -4.10 6.72
N GLN A 94 11.41 -4.18 7.22
CA GLN A 94 10.32 -4.85 6.53
C GLN A 94 9.23 -3.84 6.22
N TRP A 95 8.74 -3.85 4.98
CA TRP A 95 7.62 -3.03 4.57
C TRP A 95 6.39 -3.90 4.37
N ASN A 96 5.27 -3.49 4.93
CA ASN A 96 3.97 -4.13 4.73
C ASN A 96 2.85 -3.09 4.79
N SER A 97 3.11 -1.88 4.32
CA SER A 97 2.22 -0.73 4.47
C SER A 97 1.15 -0.65 3.37
N LEU A 98 0.60 -1.80 2.97
CA LEU A 98 -0.57 -1.85 2.10
C LEU A 98 -1.81 -2.06 2.95
N LYS A 99 -2.74 -1.10 2.91
CA LYS A 99 -4.01 -1.22 3.60
C LYS A 99 -5.10 -1.64 2.64
N LEU A 100 -5.98 -2.53 3.10
CA LEU A 100 -7.17 -2.93 2.39
C LEU A 100 -8.37 -2.30 3.08
N LEU A 101 -9.08 -1.43 2.38
CA LEU A 101 -10.25 -0.74 2.90
C LEU A 101 -11.48 -1.21 2.14
N ARG A 102 -12.53 -1.59 2.88
CA ARG A 102 -13.82 -1.90 2.30
C ARG A 102 -14.75 -0.72 2.48
N TYR A 103 -15.34 -0.26 1.39
CA TYR A 103 -16.31 0.81 1.47
C TYR A 103 -17.74 0.26 1.35
N SER A 104 -18.68 0.96 1.94
CA SER A 104 -20.10 0.73 1.74
C SER A 104 -20.82 2.07 1.64
N TYR A 105 -21.88 2.08 0.86
CA TYR A 105 -22.71 3.25 0.67
C TYR A 105 -24.14 2.88 1.02
N ALA A 106 -24.69 3.50 2.07
CA ALA A 106 -26.04 3.21 2.53
C ALA A 106 -26.66 4.48 3.12
N ALA A 107 -27.93 4.69 2.86
CA ALA A 107 -28.70 5.81 3.38
C ALA A 107 -28.05 7.19 3.09
N GLY A 108 -27.42 7.31 1.94
CA GLY A 108 -26.74 8.56 1.53
C GLY A 108 -25.39 8.78 2.17
N GLU A 109 -24.88 7.80 2.93
CA GLU A 109 -23.60 7.92 3.60
C GLU A 109 -22.59 6.89 3.09
N LEU A 110 -21.34 7.34 2.92
CA LEU A 110 -20.21 6.51 2.57
C LEU A 110 -19.43 6.17 3.84
N SER A 111 -19.16 4.90 4.05
CA SER A 111 -18.38 4.44 5.20
C SER A 111 -17.27 3.50 4.77
N TYR A 112 -16.21 3.43 5.59
CA TYR A 112 -15.03 2.61 5.32
C TYR A 112 -14.73 1.75 6.52
N VAL A 113 -14.28 0.51 6.24
CA VAL A 113 -13.78 -0.41 7.25
C VAL A 113 -12.40 -0.89 6.81
N ASP A 114 -11.44 -0.82 7.70
CA ASP A 114 -10.10 -1.38 7.48
C ASP A 114 -10.18 -2.89 7.65
N VAL A 115 -9.97 -3.62 6.57
CA VAL A 115 -10.00 -5.09 6.54
C VAL A 115 -8.61 -5.67 6.27
N THR A 116 -7.58 -4.89 6.46
CA THR A 116 -6.19 -5.33 6.25
C THR A 116 -5.90 -6.53 7.14
N PRO A 117 -5.41 -7.64 6.56
CA PRO A 117 -5.00 -8.78 7.37
C PRO A 117 -3.90 -8.39 8.35
N GLN A 118 -4.01 -8.85 9.59
CA GLN A 118 -2.99 -8.62 10.59
C GLN A 118 -1.90 -9.67 10.43
N ASN A 119 -0.69 -9.23 10.13
CA ASN A 119 0.46 -10.11 10.21
C ASN A 119 0.85 -10.23 11.67
N GLU A 120 0.54 -11.40 12.26
CA GLU A 120 1.15 -11.74 13.53
C GLU A 120 2.64 -11.94 13.27
N MET A 121 3.44 -11.01 13.77
CA MET A 121 4.87 -11.21 13.77
C MET A 121 5.19 -12.36 14.72
N PRO A 122 5.84 -13.42 14.25
CA PRO A 122 6.32 -14.43 15.19
C PRO A 122 7.32 -13.77 16.15
N ASP A 123 7.10 -14.00 17.39
CA ASP A 123 8.00 -13.53 18.44
C ASP A 123 9.42 -14.09 18.27
#